data_59cc2498f37784ea6cb45e2ec14822a5
#
_entry.id   59cc2498f37784ea6cb45e2ec14822a5
#
_cell.length_a   1.000
_cell.length_b   1.000
_cell.length_c   1.000
_cell.angle_alpha   90.00
_cell.angle_beta   90.00
_cell.angle_gamma   90.00
#
_symmetry.space_group_name_H-M   'P 1'
#
loop_
_entity.id
_entity.type
_entity.pdbx_description
1 polymer ?
#
loop_
_entity_poly.entity_id
_entity_poly.type
_entity_poly.pdbx_seq_one_letter_code
_entity_poly.pdbx_strand_id
1 'polypeptide(L)'
;MHSLRGLAGAALLAALAGPAAAQSLDLSQGGPIEITATDGIEWRQQDQAVIARGDARATRGVVAVDADRLIARYRPRGGAAQPAPAPAVQGAASNPVGASEIWRLEAEGRVRITSQTERATGERAVYDLDQAVMVLSGQGLALETPDQRITAQESLEYWPQRRMAVARGGAVVTTTDNRRIAADTLVAYFAEAPAPGPQSQAPATPGARPGGLPGGEGSRIERVEAFGSVEIRTPEEVVRGERGAYAPPTGLATLSGGVRITRGDNQLNGQEAIVDLRSGVSRLVSAPGRRVQGLIVQQQAEPNQAQVPPAGRPQPQPRQALPPARQEAPR
;
A
#
# COMPACT_ATOMS: atom_id res chain seq x y z
N MET A 1 13.72 -21.38 67.57
CA MET A 1 13.93 -22.49 66.58
C MET A 1 13.26 -22.18 65.32
N HIS A 2 14.02 -22.19 64.22
CA HIS A 2 13.63 -22.27 62.79
C HIS A 2 12.87 -21.06 62.22
N SER A 3 13.50 -20.18 61.55
CA SER A 3 14.04 -20.15 60.19
C SER A 3 12.95 -20.23 59.11
N LEU A 4 12.85 -19.18 58.21
CA LEU A 4 13.12 -19.27 56.78
C LEU A 4 12.54 -18.04 56.07
N ARG A 5 13.38 -17.28 55.40
CA ARG A 5 13.57 -17.16 53.93
C ARG A 5 12.26 -16.89 53.17
N GLY A 6 11.99 -15.74 52.65
CA GLY A 6 12.75 -15.06 51.57
C GLY A 6 12.22 -15.53 50.26
N LEU A 7 11.33 -14.72 49.62
CA LEU A 7 11.08 -14.85 48.18
C LEU A 7 10.79 -13.46 47.61
N ALA A 8 11.67 -13.12 46.71
CA ALA A 8 11.65 -11.89 45.93
C ALA A 8 10.42 -11.86 45.00
N GLY A 9 9.63 -10.80 45.11
CA GLY A 9 8.56 -10.49 44.16
C GLY A 9 9.16 -9.89 42.91
N ALA A 10 9.10 -10.61 41.81
CA ALA A 10 9.34 -10.07 40.49
C ALA A 10 8.16 -9.17 40.10
N ALA A 11 8.39 -7.87 40.03
CA ALA A 11 7.44 -6.90 39.46
C ALA A 11 7.38 -7.10 37.95
N LEU A 12 6.29 -7.70 37.50
CA LEU A 12 5.97 -7.83 36.08
C LEU A 12 5.42 -6.48 35.59
N LEU A 13 6.23 -5.69 34.91
CA LEU A 13 5.78 -4.54 34.12
C LEU A 13 4.98 -5.09 32.95
N ALA A 14 3.66 -5.15 33.11
CA ALA A 14 2.75 -5.28 31.98
C ALA A 14 2.71 -3.95 31.24
N ALA A 15 3.42 -3.87 30.12
CA ALA A 15 3.27 -2.78 29.17
C ALA A 15 1.84 -2.84 28.62
N LEU A 16 1.02 -1.85 28.98
CA LEU A 16 -0.28 -1.59 28.38
C LEU A 16 -0.06 -1.09 26.96
N ALA A 17 0.03 -2.01 26.00
CA ALA A 17 -0.20 -1.70 24.60
C ALA A 17 -1.70 -1.47 24.44
N GLY A 18 -2.15 -0.23 24.58
CA GLY A 18 -3.50 0.17 24.22
C GLY A 18 -3.67 0.05 22.70
N PRO A 19 -4.82 -0.42 22.20
CA PRO A 19 -5.08 -0.41 20.77
C PRO A 19 -5.10 1.05 20.30
N ALA A 20 -4.15 1.42 19.44
CA ALA A 20 -4.18 2.66 18.71
C ALA A 20 -5.39 2.62 17.76
N ALA A 21 -6.44 3.37 18.06
CA ALA A 21 -7.60 3.51 17.21
C ALA A 21 -7.18 4.25 15.94
N ALA A 22 -7.22 3.57 14.81
CA ALA A 22 -6.98 4.16 13.50
C ALA A 22 -8.05 5.22 13.22
N GLN A 23 -7.61 6.46 12.97
CA GLN A 23 -8.49 7.57 12.64
C GLN A 23 -8.55 7.70 11.12
N SER A 24 -9.73 7.54 10.59
CA SER A 24 -10.03 7.60 9.16
C SER A 24 -10.16 9.02 8.62
N LEU A 25 -9.87 9.17 7.32
CA LEU A 25 -10.12 10.37 6.51
C LEU A 25 -11.63 10.58 6.25
N ASP A 26 -12.48 10.44 7.26
CA ASP A 26 -13.86 10.88 7.13
C ASP A 26 -13.92 12.38 7.43
N LEU A 27 -13.77 13.21 6.43
CA LEU A 27 -13.92 14.65 6.49
C LEU A 27 -15.40 15.09 6.64
N SER A 28 -16.33 14.16 6.67
CA SER A 28 -17.76 14.47 6.79
C SER A 28 -18.22 14.63 8.24
N GLN A 29 -17.47 14.14 9.22
CA GLN A 29 -17.92 14.11 10.62
C GLN A 29 -16.92 14.71 11.61
N GLY A 30 -17.37 15.80 12.25
CA GLY A 30 -16.96 16.30 13.57
C GLY A 30 -15.67 17.14 13.63
N GLY A 31 -15.71 18.23 14.35
CA GLY A 31 -14.61 19.11 14.70
C GLY A 31 -14.28 20.19 13.66
N PRO A 32 -13.72 21.31 14.10
CA PRO A 32 -13.32 22.40 13.22
C PRO A 32 -12.20 21.98 12.30
N ILE A 33 -12.21 22.48 11.06
CA ILE A 33 -11.08 22.40 10.13
C ILE A 33 -10.29 23.69 10.33
N GLU A 34 -9.00 23.57 10.65
CA GLU A 34 -8.09 24.70 10.67
C GLU A 34 -7.46 24.84 9.29
N ILE A 35 -7.49 26.07 8.76
CA ILE A 35 -6.93 26.37 7.43
C ILE A 35 -5.91 27.50 7.58
N THR A 36 -4.72 27.30 7.04
CA THR A 36 -3.66 28.30 6.96
C THR A 36 -3.21 28.44 5.50
N ALA A 37 -2.75 29.63 5.11
CA ALA A 37 -2.27 29.92 3.77
C ALA A 37 -1.36 31.15 3.80
N THR A 38 -0.34 31.21 2.94
CA THR A 38 0.63 32.32 2.89
C THR A 38 0.09 33.53 2.12
N ASP A 39 -0.67 33.30 1.04
CA ASP A 39 -1.19 34.38 0.17
C ASP A 39 -2.60 34.82 0.57
N GLY A 40 -3.14 34.23 1.64
CA GLY A 40 -4.40 34.61 2.23
C GLY A 40 -5.58 33.68 1.94
N ILE A 41 -6.68 33.96 2.63
CA ILE A 41 -7.94 33.22 2.51
C ILE A 41 -9.00 34.20 2.01
N GLU A 42 -9.62 33.85 0.89
CA GLU A 42 -10.64 34.67 0.23
C GLU A 42 -12.01 34.00 0.38
N TRP A 43 -12.98 34.77 0.83
CA TRP A 43 -14.36 34.31 0.89
C TRP A 43 -15.18 34.90 -0.26
N ARG A 44 -15.64 34.04 -1.14
CA ARG A 44 -16.46 34.38 -2.30
C ARG A 44 -17.92 34.00 -2.07
N GLN A 45 -18.71 34.93 -1.60
CA GLN A 45 -20.13 34.66 -1.31
C GLN A 45 -20.94 34.33 -2.57
N GLN A 46 -20.66 35.00 -3.68
CA GLN A 46 -21.37 34.77 -4.95
C GLN A 46 -21.06 33.38 -5.52
N ASP A 47 -19.81 32.92 -5.37
CA ASP A 47 -19.35 31.61 -5.83
C ASP A 47 -19.62 30.50 -4.80
N GLN A 48 -20.12 30.87 -3.60
CA GLN A 48 -20.30 29.96 -2.47
C GLN A 48 -19.02 29.16 -2.16
N ALA A 49 -17.89 29.82 -2.15
CA ALA A 49 -16.58 29.20 -1.98
C ALA A 49 -15.69 29.96 -0.99
N VAL A 50 -14.89 29.21 -0.25
CA VAL A 50 -13.75 29.70 0.51
C VAL A 50 -12.50 29.18 -0.18
N ILE A 51 -11.55 30.07 -0.50
CA ILE A 51 -10.34 29.75 -1.25
C ILE A 51 -9.13 30.19 -0.42
N ALA A 52 -8.26 29.24 -0.09
CA ALA A 52 -6.95 29.48 0.52
C ALA A 52 -5.86 29.31 -0.54
N ARG A 53 -4.90 30.24 -0.62
CA ARG A 53 -3.83 30.26 -1.62
C ARG A 53 -2.46 30.41 -0.98
N GLY A 54 -1.46 29.84 -1.64
CA GLY A 54 -0.07 29.90 -1.22
C GLY A 54 0.22 28.90 -0.10
N ASP A 55 0.86 27.78 -0.43
CA ASP A 55 1.19 26.71 0.53
C ASP A 55 0.06 26.46 1.53
N ALA A 56 -1.16 26.35 0.97
CA ALA A 56 -2.36 26.21 1.74
C ALA A 56 -2.40 24.85 2.47
N ARG A 57 -2.72 24.89 3.76
CA ARG A 57 -2.80 23.71 4.60
C ARG A 57 -4.14 23.68 5.33
N ALA A 58 -4.81 22.55 5.25
CA ALA A 58 -5.99 22.24 6.03
C ALA A 58 -5.69 21.09 6.99
N THR A 59 -6.00 21.25 8.27
CA THR A 59 -5.82 20.21 9.28
C THR A 59 -7.12 19.88 9.97
N ARG A 60 -7.32 18.60 10.23
CA ARG A 60 -8.43 18.08 11.03
C ARG A 60 -7.97 16.86 11.81
N GLY A 61 -7.83 17.01 13.11
CA GLY A 61 -7.27 15.97 13.96
C GLY A 61 -5.86 15.60 13.50
N VAL A 62 -5.66 14.34 13.08
CA VAL A 62 -4.36 13.83 12.64
C VAL A 62 -4.16 13.89 11.13
N VAL A 63 -5.16 14.35 10.40
CA VAL A 63 -5.10 14.45 8.93
C VAL A 63 -4.75 15.87 8.53
N ALA A 64 -3.77 16.00 7.66
CA ALA A 64 -3.37 17.24 7.02
C ALA A 64 -3.44 17.12 5.50
N VAL A 65 -3.91 18.18 4.84
CA VAL A 65 -3.92 18.34 3.40
C VAL A 65 -3.12 19.58 3.05
N ASP A 66 -2.03 19.44 2.35
CA ASP A 66 -1.19 20.51 1.83
C ASP A 66 -1.39 20.63 0.31
N ALA A 67 -1.49 21.86 -0.22
CA ALA A 67 -1.62 22.14 -1.63
C ALA A 67 -1.25 23.59 -1.95
N ASP A 68 -1.07 23.92 -3.22
CA ASP A 68 -0.88 25.33 -3.62
C ASP A 68 -2.16 26.13 -3.40
N ARG A 69 -3.33 25.48 -3.56
CA ARG A 69 -4.64 26.08 -3.37
C ARG A 69 -5.63 25.06 -2.79
N LEU A 70 -6.40 25.50 -1.80
CA LEU A 70 -7.53 24.76 -1.24
C LEU A 70 -8.82 25.52 -1.50
N ILE A 71 -9.87 24.81 -1.89
CA ILE A 71 -11.18 25.37 -2.18
C ILE A 71 -12.21 24.54 -1.43
N ALA A 72 -13.00 25.20 -0.58
CA ALA A 72 -14.17 24.61 0.07
C ALA A 72 -15.44 25.23 -0.54
N ARG A 73 -16.26 24.40 -1.18
CA ARG A 73 -17.56 24.82 -1.71
C ARG A 73 -18.65 24.54 -0.71
N TYR A 74 -19.44 25.51 -0.41
CA TYR A 74 -20.55 25.42 0.53
C TYR A 74 -21.87 25.76 -0.13
N ARG A 75 -22.97 25.34 0.49
CA ARG A 75 -24.34 25.65 0.10
C ARG A 75 -25.20 25.85 1.33
N PRO A 76 -26.35 26.56 1.26
CA PRO A 76 -27.29 26.67 2.37
C PRO A 76 -27.75 25.26 2.81
N ARG A 77 -27.77 24.98 4.09
CA ARG A 77 -28.24 23.70 4.63
C ARG A 77 -29.74 23.57 4.41
N GLY A 78 -30.16 22.58 3.62
CA GLY A 78 -31.52 22.08 3.45
C GLY A 78 -32.64 23.12 3.44
N GLY A 79 -32.98 23.75 2.29
CA GLY A 79 -34.31 24.30 2.00
C GLY A 79 -34.93 25.31 2.94
N ALA A 80 -34.26 25.77 3.98
CA ALA A 80 -34.75 26.88 4.81
C ALA A 80 -34.53 28.20 4.08
N ALA A 81 -35.60 28.83 3.68
CA ALA A 81 -35.61 30.23 3.28
C ALA A 81 -34.74 31.02 4.26
N GLN A 82 -33.78 31.79 3.71
CA GLN A 82 -32.84 32.63 4.43
C GLN A 82 -33.59 33.39 5.51
N PRO A 83 -33.31 33.20 6.82
CA PRO A 83 -33.88 34.06 7.83
C PRO A 83 -33.43 35.48 7.50
N ALA A 84 -34.36 36.42 7.49
CA ALA A 84 -34.06 37.84 7.33
C ALA A 84 -32.91 38.21 8.29
N PRO A 85 -31.95 39.08 7.88
CA PRO A 85 -30.80 39.44 8.70
C PRO A 85 -31.27 39.96 10.03
N ALA A 86 -31.00 39.22 11.10
CA ALA A 86 -31.20 39.70 12.46
C ALA A 86 -30.30 40.93 12.67
N PRO A 87 -30.76 41.96 13.40
CA PRO A 87 -30.00 43.17 13.65
C PRO A 87 -28.66 42.81 14.27
N ALA A 88 -27.56 43.28 13.64
CA ALA A 88 -26.20 43.04 14.04
C ALA A 88 -25.96 43.42 15.49
N VAL A 89 -25.80 42.45 16.36
CA VAL A 89 -25.22 42.66 17.69
C VAL A 89 -23.71 42.80 17.45
N GLN A 90 -23.22 44.05 17.57
CA GLN A 90 -21.81 44.39 17.47
C GLN A 90 -21.04 43.62 18.56
N GLY A 91 -20.19 42.68 18.16
CA GLY A 91 -19.23 42.01 19.05
C GLY A 91 -19.11 40.49 19.00
N ALA A 92 -20.02 39.78 18.34
CA ALA A 92 -19.82 38.36 18.04
C ALA A 92 -19.32 38.26 16.60
N ALA A 93 -18.13 37.73 16.40
CA ALA A 93 -17.68 37.28 15.07
C ALA A 93 -18.71 36.27 14.57
N SER A 94 -19.69 36.75 13.80
CA SER A 94 -20.71 35.92 13.18
C SER A 94 -20.00 34.97 12.27
N ASN A 95 -20.03 33.67 12.64
CA ASN A 95 -19.48 32.61 11.82
C ASN A 95 -20.35 32.55 10.55
N PRO A 96 -19.91 33.12 9.42
CA PRO A 96 -20.76 33.29 8.24
C PRO A 96 -21.18 31.95 7.61
N VAL A 97 -20.60 30.83 8.09
CA VAL A 97 -20.92 29.44 7.66
C VAL A 97 -21.99 28.80 8.56
N GLY A 98 -22.49 29.47 9.60
CA GLY A 98 -23.37 28.86 10.61
C GLY A 98 -24.67 28.21 10.10
N ALA A 99 -25.14 28.59 8.90
CA ALA A 99 -26.30 28.00 8.24
C ALA A 99 -25.95 27.29 6.92
N SER A 100 -24.67 27.06 6.64
CA SER A 100 -24.19 26.47 5.41
C SER A 100 -23.52 25.15 5.68
N GLU A 101 -23.53 24.25 4.69
CA GLU A 101 -22.81 22.99 4.70
C GLU A 101 -21.77 22.94 3.56
N ILE A 102 -20.61 22.38 3.85
CA ILE A 102 -19.62 22.12 2.82
C ILE A 102 -20.04 20.82 2.11
N TRP A 103 -20.16 20.88 0.78
CA TRP A 103 -20.50 19.73 -0.02
C TRP A 103 -19.35 19.23 -0.88
N ARG A 104 -18.30 20.06 -1.09
CA ARG A 104 -17.14 19.67 -1.89
C ARG A 104 -15.88 20.38 -1.42
N LEU A 105 -14.78 19.62 -1.33
CA LEU A 105 -13.44 20.12 -1.06
C LEU A 105 -12.55 19.83 -2.26
N GLU A 106 -11.74 20.80 -2.67
CA GLU A 106 -10.78 20.67 -3.75
C GLU A 106 -9.41 21.13 -3.28
N ALA A 107 -8.36 20.38 -3.64
CA ALA A 107 -6.96 20.75 -3.45
C ALA A 107 -6.27 20.72 -4.81
N GLU A 108 -5.50 21.74 -5.13
CA GLU A 108 -4.86 21.89 -6.43
C GLU A 108 -3.40 22.31 -6.26
N GLY A 109 -2.54 21.68 -7.05
CA GLY A 109 -1.09 21.89 -7.08
C GLY A 109 -0.36 21.21 -5.92
N ARG A 110 0.61 20.38 -6.20
CA ARG A 110 1.49 19.69 -5.24
C ARG A 110 0.75 19.08 -4.04
N VAL A 111 -0.40 18.46 -4.32
CA VAL A 111 -1.26 17.92 -3.27
C VAL A 111 -0.54 16.83 -2.48
N ARG A 112 -0.57 16.96 -1.16
CA ARG A 112 -0.11 15.97 -0.21
C ARG A 112 -1.12 15.81 0.90
N ILE A 113 -1.64 14.61 1.05
CA ILE A 113 -2.53 14.23 2.14
C ILE A 113 -1.74 13.34 3.08
N THR A 114 -1.69 13.70 4.35
CA THR A 114 -0.90 12.98 5.36
C THR A 114 -1.80 12.62 6.53
N SER A 115 -1.70 11.38 6.99
CA SER A 115 -2.25 10.89 8.25
C SER A 115 -1.11 10.43 9.17
N GLN A 116 -1.41 9.73 10.26
CA GLN A 116 -0.37 9.21 11.15
C GLN A 116 0.60 8.23 10.46
N THR A 117 0.07 7.38 9.60
CA THR A 117 0.80 6.26 9.00
C THR A 117 0.83 6.29 7.49
N GLU A 118 0.09 7.21 6.86
CA GLU A 118 -0.13 7.19 5.42
C GLU A 118 0.17 8.53 4.79
N ARG A 119 0.61 8.48 3.54
CA ARG A 119 0.84 9.66 2.72
C ARG A 119 0.31 9.42 1.31
N ALA A 120 -0.57 10.29 0.83
CA ALA A 120 -0.99 10.31 -0.56
C ALA A 120 -0.47 11.59 -1.24
N THR A 121 -0.03 11.47 -2.50
CA THR A 121 0.48 12.56 -3.31
C THR A 121 -0.15 12.58 -4.69
N GLY A 122 -0.32 13.78 -5.26
CA GLY A 122 -0.85 14.00 -6.60
C GLY A 122 -0.87 15.49 -6.95
N GLU A 123 -1.46 15.85 -8.08
CA GLU A 123 -1.59 17.25 -8.47
C GLU A 123 -2.94 17.85 -8.07
N ARG A 124 -3.97 17.03 -8.01
CA ARG A 124 -5.32 17.45 -7.66
C ARG A 124 -6.02 16.43 -6.79
N ALA A 125 -6.69 16.87 -5.73
CA ALA A 125 -7.61 16.06 -4.96
C ALA A 125 -8.99 16.71 -4.92
N VAL A 126 -10.02 15.90 -5.05
CA VAL A 126 -11.43 16.30 -4.92
C VAL A 126 -12.11 15.36 -3.96
N TYR A 127 -12.74 15.91 -2.93
CA TYR A 127 -13.61 15.17 -2.03
C TYR A 127 -15.03 15.68 -2.18
N ASP A 128 -15.90 14.85 -2.76
CA ASP A 128 -17.33 15.10 -2.87
C ASP A 128 -18.02 14.47 -1.65
N LEU A 129 -18.59 15.32 -0.79
CA LEU A 129 -19.19 14.86 0.45
C LEU A 129 -20.55 14.20 0.23
N ASP A 130 -21.28 14.60 -0.82
CA ASP A 130 -22.59 14.02 -1.14
C ASP A 130 -22.46 12.57 -1.66
N GLN A 131 -21.46 12.36 -2.52
CA GLN A 131 -21.17 11.04 -3.05
C GLN A 131 -20.25 10.23 -2.13
N ALA A 132 -19.70 10.87 -1.11
CA ALA A 132 -18.68 10.31 -0.22
C ALA A 132 -17.56 9.65 -1.02
N VAL A 133 -16.95 10.39 -1.97
CA VAL A 133 -15.84 9.92 -2.78
C VAL A 133 -14.69 10.91 -2.74
N MET A 134 -13.49 10.40 -2.55
CA MET A 134 -12.25 11.14 -2.71
C MET A 134 -11.55 10.64 -3.99
N VAL A 135 -11.16 11.57 -4.85
CA VAL A 135 -10.41 11.30 -6.08
C VAL A 135 -9.13 12.11 -6.07
N LEU A 136 -8.01 11.43 -6.17
CA LEU A 136 -6.69 12.02 -6.37
C LEU A 136 -6.26 11.78 -7.81
N SER A 137 -5.81 12.82 -8.51
CA SER A 137 -5.48 12.78 -9.94
C SER A 137 -4.26 13.63 -10.27
N GLY A 138 -3.77 13.49 -11.52
CA GLY A 138 -2.60 14.19 -12.04
C GLY A 138 -1.32 13.36 -11.95
N GLN A 139 -0.17 14.00 -12.08
CA GLN A 139 1.11 13.30 -12.09
C GLN A 139 1.58 12.96 -10.68
N GLY A 140 2.48 11.96 -10.60
CA GLY A 140 3.09 11.58 -9.34
C GLY A 140 2.13 10.96 -8.33
N LEU A 141 1.04 10.33 -8.82
CA LEU A 141 0.08 9.66 -7.96
C LEU A 141 0.73 8.53 -7.19
N ALA A 142 0.74 8.65 -5.88
CA ALA A 142 1.21 7.61 -4.98
C ALA A 142 0.43 7.63 -3.68
N LEU A 143 0.19 6.45 -3.13
CA LEU A 143 -0.26 6.23 -1.76
C LEU A 143 0.79 5.34 -1.08
N GLU A 144 1.37 5.85 -0.01
CA GLU A 144 2.35 5.16 0.81
C GLU A 144 1.74 4.83 2.17
N THR A 145 1.87 3.56 2.55
CA THR A 145 1.50 3.02 3.85
C THR A 145 2.72 2.30 4.44
N PRO A 146 2.73 1.89 5.71
CA PRO A 146 3.86 1.16 6.29
C PRO A 146 4.25 -0.11 5.52
N ASP A 147 3.28 -0.80 4.92
CA ASP A 147 3.49 -2.12 4.33
C ASP A 147 3.57 -2.11 2.81
N GLN A 148 3.13 -1.04 2.15
CA GLN A 148 3.03 -1.01 0.71
C GLN A 148 3.03 0.40 0.11
N ARG A 149 3.45 0.48 -1.14
CA ARG A 149 3.34 1.67 -1.99
C ARG A 149 2.46 1.36 -3.19
N ILE A 150 1.45 2.20 -3.41
CA ILE A 150 0.52 2.11 -4.54
C ILE A 150 0.78 3.32 -5.45
N THR A 151 0.91 3.08 -6.74
CA THR A 151 1.05 4.13 -7.76
C THR A 151 0.06 3.91 -8.89
N ALA A 152 -0.35 5.00 -9.54
CA ALA A 152 -1.24 4.98 -10.70
C ALA A 152 -0.93 6.18 -11.61
N GLN A 153 -1.44 6.21 -12.84
CA GLN A 153 -1.23 7.32 -13.77
C GLN A 153 -2.47 8.19 -13.98
N GLU A 154 -3.68 7.64 -13.75
CA GLU A 154 -4.93 8.36 -13.98
C GLU A 154 -5.58 8.84 -12.69
N SER A 155 -5.90 7.91 -11.78
CA SER A 155 -6.54 8.26 -10.51
C SER A 155 -6.28 7.25 -9.40
N LEU A 156 -6.35 7.77 -8.15
CA LEU A 156 -6.55 7.00 -6.93
C LEU A 156 -7.87 7.46 -6.33
N GLU A 157 -8.83 6.55 -6.21
CA GLU A 157 -10.17 6.84 -5.73
C GLU A 157 -10.45 6.10 -4.44
N TYR A 158 -11.17 6.74 -3.52
CA TYR A 158 -11.63 6.11 -2.27
C TYR A 158 -13.11 6.36 -2.06
N TRP A 159 -13.85 5.27 -1.86
CA TRP A 159 -15.30 5.24 -1.68
C TRP A 159 -15.64 4.67 -0.30
N PRO A 160 -15.62 5.48 0.78
CA PRO A 160 -15.81 4.99 2.15
C PRO A 160 -17.14 4.25 2.35
N GLN A 161 -18.23 4.76 1.80
CA GLN A 161 -19.55 4.11 1.93
C GLN A 161 -19.60 2.73 1.23
N ARG A 162 -18.83 2.55 0.16
CA ARG A 162 -18.70 1.26 -0.55
C ARG A 162 -17.57 0.40 -0.01
N ARG A 163 -16.78 0.94 0.94
CA ARG A 163 -15.58 0.30 1.48
C ARG A 163 -14.66 -0.18 0.35
N MET A 164 -14.39 0.70 -0.59
CA MET A 164 -13.69 0.37 -1.82
C MET A 164 -12.68 1.44 -2.16
N ALA A 165 -11.52 1.02 -2.66
CA ALA A 165 -10.53 1.90 -3.30
C ALA A 165 -10.24 1.42 -4.71
N VAL A 166 -10.00 2.36 -5.62
CA VAL A 166 -9.70 2.07 -7.02
C VAL A 166 -8.44 2.82 -7.43
N ALA A 167 -7.52 2.12 -8.08
CA ALA A 167 -6.34 2.72 -8.72
C ALA A 167 -6.44 2.47 -10.23
N ARG A 168 -6.36 3.53 -11.05
CA ARG A 168 -6.52 3.47 -12.50
C ARG A 168 -5.31 4.01 -13.25
N GLY A 169 -5.07 3.44 -14.42
CA GLY A 169 -4.00 3.83 -15.32
C GLY A 169 -2.68 3.17 -14.96
N GLY A 170 -2.51 1.89 -15.28
CA GLY A 170 -1.29 1.14 -15.00
C GLY A 170 -0.96 1.11 -13.51
N ALA A 171 -1.96 0.75 -12.71
CA ALA A 171 -1.84 0.70 -11.26
C ALA A 171 -0.83 -0.35 -10.81
N VAL A 172 0.02 0.01 -9.84
CA VAL A 172 1.05 -0.87 -9.28
C VAL A 172 1.02 -0.80 -7.77
N VAL A 173 0.95 -1.96 -7.14
CA VAL A 173 1.19 -2.16 -5.71
C VAL A 173 2.53 -2.84 -5.52
N THR A 174 3.38 -2.26 -4.69
CA THR A 174 4.66 -2.86 -4.28
C THR A 174 4.65 -2.97 -2.76
N THR A 175 4.89 -4.16 -2.25
CA THR A 175 4.94 -4.45 -0.82
C THR A 175 6.38 -4.44 -0.31
N THR A 176 6.56 -4.31 1.00
CA THR A 176 7.89 -4.29 1.65
C THR A 176 8.65 -5.60 1.49
N ASP A 177 7.97 -6.72 1.30
CA ASP A 177 8.55 -8.03 1.00
C ASP A 177 8.87 -8.25 -0.50
N ASN A 178 8.91 -7.15 -1.26
CA ASN A 178 9.30 -7.09 -2.67
C ASN A 178 8.36 -7.85 -3.63
N ARG A 179 7.10 -8.01 -3.25
CA ARG A 179 6.06 -8.48 -4.16
C ARG A 179 5.47 -7.30 -4.92
N ARG A 180 5.11 -7.53 -6.17
CA ARG A 180 4.52 -6.49 -7.01
C ARG A 180 3.28 -7.04 -7.72
N ILE A 181 2.20 -6.28 -7.66
CA ILE A 181 0.98 -6.52 -8.42
C ILE A 181 0.76 -5.32 -9.33
N ALA A 182 0.64 -5.55 -10.62
CA ALA A 182 0.35 -4.52 -11.61
C ALA A 182 -0.86 -4.90 -12.45
N ALA A 183 -1.66 -3.90 -12.84
CA ALA A 183 -2.80 -4.06 -13.72
C ALA A 183 -3.21 -2.69 -14.31
N ASP A 184 -4.04 -2.67 -15.33
CA ASP A 184 -4.58 -1.40 -15.85
C ASP A 184 -5.47 -0.73 -14.78
N THR A 185 -6.25 -1.54 -14.05
CA THR A 185 -7.06 -1.10 -12.91
C THR A 185 -6.97 -2.10 -11.77
N LEU A 186 -6.77 -1.60 -10.55
CA LEU A 186 -6.84 -2.35 -9.30
C LEU A 186 -8.00 -1.83 -8.45
N VAL A 187 -8.79 -2.75 -7.90
CA VAL A 187 -9.90 -2.46 -7.00
C VAL A 187 -9.69 -3.23 -5.70
N ALA A 188 -9.59 -2.53 -4.59
CA ALA A 188 -9.50 -3.12 -3.25
C ALA A 188 -10.83 -2.95 -2.50
N TYR A 189 -11.31 -4.02 -1.89
CA TYR A 189 -12.49 -4.04 -1.03
C TYR A 189 -12.05 -4.25 0.41
N PHE A 190 -12.60 -3.45 1.31
CA PHE A 190 -12.28 -3.48 2.74
C PHE A 190 -13.36 -4.21 3.52
N ALA A 191 -12.93 -5.02 4.47
CA ALA A 191 -13.81 -5.71 5.40
C ALA A 191 -14.61 -4.70 6.25
N GLU A 192 -15.79 -5.12 6.67
CA GLU A 192 -16.55 -4.40 7.68
C GLU A 192 -15.79 -4.40 9.01
N ALA A 193 -15.73 -3.25 9.67
CA ALA A 193 -15.22 -3.22 11.03
C ALA A 193 -16.06 -4.17 11.90
N PRO A 194 -15.44 -5.03 12.73
CA PRO A 194 -16.21 -5.88 13.63
C PRO A 194 -17.16 -5.02 14.45
N ALA A 195 -18.45 -5.39 14.47
CA ALA A 195 -19.41 -4.76 15.36
C ALA A 195 -18.87 -4.84 16.79
N PRO A 196 -18.95 -3.77 17.59
CA PRO A 196 -18.56 -3.83 18.99
C PRO A 196 -19.32 -4.95 19.67
N GLY A 197 -18.60 -5.97 20.14
CA GLY A 197 -19.20 -7.13 20.81
C GLY A 197 -19.91 -6.68 22.09
N PRO A 198 -20.91 -7.44 22.58
CA PRO A 198 -21.75 -7.08 23.73
C PRO A 198 -21.00 -6.94 25.05
N GLN A 199 -19.68 -7.08 25.10
CA GLN A 199 -18.85 -6.97 26.32
C GLN A 199 -17.97 -5.72 26.38
N SER A 200 -18.02 -4.82 25.43
CA SER A 200 -17.35 -3.51 25.49
C SER A 200 -18.30 -2.42 25.99
N GLN A 201 -18.78 -2.55 27.24
CA GLN A 201 -19.29 -1.39 27.99
C GLN A 201 -18.13 -0.63 28.65
N ALA A 202 -17.08 -0.31 27.90
CA ALA A 202 -16.26 0.82 28.21
C ALA A 202 -17.03 2.09 27.76
N PRO A 203 -17.05 3.18 28.54
CA PRO A 203 -17.76 4.37 28.14
C PRO A 203 -17.23 4.79 26.77
N ALA A 204 -18.15 4.90 25.81
CA ALA A 204 -17.85 5.31 24.46
C ALA A 204 -17.15 6.67 24.51
N THR A 205 -15.86 6.69 24.28
CA THR A 205 -15.15 7.93 24.02
C THR A 205 -15.73 8.49 22.73
N PRO A 206 -16.37 9.67 22.72
CA PRO A 206 -16.93 10.24 21.50
C PRO A 206 -15.77 10.55 20.55
N GLY A 207 -15.59 9.77 19.50
CA GLY A 207 -14.56 10.02 18.51
C GLY A 207 -13.98 8.80 17.78
N ALA A 208 -14.22 7.58 18.23
CA ALA A 208 -13.76 6.39 17.53
C ALA A 208 -14.66 6.09 16.32
N ARG A 209 -14.23 6.43 15.12
CA ARG A 209 -14.92 6.12 13.86
C ARG A 209 -14.01 5.43 12.87
N PRO A 210 -14.53 4.43 12.14
CA PRO A 210 -13.74 3.69 11.13
C PRO A 210 -13.58 4.54 9.87
N GLY A 211 -12.40 4.66 9.37
CA GLY A 211 -12.12 5.24 8.06
C GLY A 211 -10.73 5.89 7.99
N GLY A 212 -9.68 5.12 7.68
CA GLY A 212 -8.37 5.59 7.23
C GLY A 212 -8.32 5.72 5.72
N LEU A 213 -7.24 6.29 5.18
CA LEU A 213 -6.86 6.08 3.78
C LEU A 213 -6.81 4.56 3.51
N PRO A 214 -7.08 4.12 2.26
CA PRO A 214 -7.06 2.70 1.93
C PRO A 214 -5.69 2.09 2.26
N GLY A 215 -5.63 1.27 3.29
CA GLY A 215 -4.41 0.59 3.74
C GLY A 215 -3.94 0.92 5.17
N GLY A 216 -4.62 1.84 5.90
CA GLY A 216 -4.26 2.20 7.27
C GLY A 216 -4.57 1.13 8.31
N GLU A 217 -3.93 1.26 9.48
CA GLU A 217 -4.18 0.40 10.64
C GLU A 217 -5.68 0.37 11.01
N GLY A 218 -6.31 -0.78 10.79
CA GLY A 218 -7.75 -1.01 11.00
C GLY A 218 -8.55 -1.28 9.73
N SER A 219 -8.06 -0.92 8.54
CA SER A 219 -8.70 -1.27 7.27
C SER A 219 -8.15 -2.60 6.77
N ARG A 220 -8.84 -3.70 7.06
CA ARG A 220 -8.46 -5.01 6.53
C ARG A 220 -8.94 -5.13 5.09
N ILE A 221 -8.02 -5.29 4.14
CA ILE A 221 -8.38 -5.65 2.77
C ILE A 221 -8.94 -7.07 2.76
N GLU A 222 -10.17 -7.23 2.30
CA GLU A 222 -10.84 -8.52 2.15
C GLU A 222 -10.53 -9.16 0.79
N ARG A 223 -10.55 -8.33 -0.26
CA ARG A 223 -10.34 -8.78 -1.63
C ARG A 223 -9.74 -7.66 -2.48
N VAL A 224 -8.86 -8.05 -3.40
CA VAL A 224 -8.35 -7.18 -4.46
C VAL A 224 -8.73 -7.80 -5.80
N GLU A 225 -9.25 -7.00 -6.71
CA GLU A 225 -9.52 -7.38 -8.09
C GLU A 225 -8.60 -6.59 -9.02
N ALA A 226 -8.09 -7.26 -10.05
CA ALA A 226 -7.19 -6.70 -11.04
C ALA A 226 -7.76 -6.91 -12.44
N PHE A 227 -7.77 -5.86 -13.24
CA PHE A 227 -8.33 -5.86 -14.57
C PHE A 227 -7.35 -5.29 -15.58
N GLY A 228 -7.13 -6.02 -16.66
CA GLY A 228 -6.26 -5.65 -17.77
C GLY A 228 -4.77 -5.80 -17.46
N SER A 229 -4.04 -6.47 -18.33
CA SER A 229 -2.56 -6.59 -18.25
C SER A 229 -2.04 -7.00 -16.87
N VAL A 230 -2.74 -7.94 -16.20
CA VAL A 230 -2.41 -8.32 -14.83
C VAL A 230 -1.06 -9.02 -14.77
N GLU A 231 -0.16 -8.51 -13.92
CA GLU A 231 1.12 -9.13 -13.60
C GLU A 231 1.29 -9.24 -12.08
N ILE A 232 1.50 -10.45 -11.58
CA ILE A 232 1.92 -10.71 -10.21
C ILE A 232 3.37 -11.16 -10.26
N ARG A 233 4.23 -10.45 -9.54
CA ARG A 233 5.66 -10.76 -9.45
C ARG A 233 6.03 -11.02 -8.00
N THR A 234 6.65 -12.16 -7.77
CA THR A 234 7.31 -12.54 -6.53
C THR A 234 8.82 -12.68 -6.77
N PRO A 235 9.65 -12.88 -5.75
CA PRO A 235 11.07 -13.16 -5.96
C PRO A 235 11.35 -14.38 -6.84
N GLU A 236 10.45 -15.39 -6.84
CA GLU A 236 10.66 -16.67 -7.52
C GLU A 236 9.99 -16.74 -8.88
N GLU A 237 8.89 -16.02 -9.10
CA GLU A 237 8.09 -16.20 -10.33
C GLU A 237 7.36 -14.93 -10.77
N VAL A 238 6.98 -14.94 -12.04
CA VAL A 238 6.10 -13.93 -12.66
C VAL A 238 4.89 -14.62 -13.24
N VAL A 239 3.70 -14.21 -12.82
CA VAL A 239 2.42 -14.70 -13.32
C VAL A 239 1.70 -13.58 -14.05
N ARG A 240 1.26 -13.84 -15.28
CA ARG A 240 0.52 -12.88 -16.11
C ARG A 240 -0.83 -13.43 -16.51
N GLY A 241 -1.80 -12.53 -16.70
CA GLY A 241 -3.16 -12.83 -17.13
C GLY A 241 -3.92 -11.57 -17.49
N GLU A 242 -5.19 -11.69 -17.86
CA GLU A 242 -6.04 -10.55 -18.18
C GLU A 242 -6.84 -10.05 -16.96
N ARG A 243 -7.17 -10.97 -16.06
CA ARG A 243 -7.92 -10.66 -14.83
C ARG A 243 -7.32 -11.40 -13.66
N GLY A 244 -7.38 -10.79 -12.50
CA GLY A 244 -6.95 -11.40 -11.25
C GLY A 244 -7.90 -11.07 -10.10
N ALA A 245 -7.97 -11.97 -9.13
CA ALA A 245 -8.58 -11.73 -7.84
C ALA A 245 -7.65 -12.28 -6.76
N TYR A 246 -7.42 -11.51 -5.72
CA TYR A 246 -6.57 -11.89 -4.58
C TYR A 246 -7.33 -11.71 -3.28
N ALA A 247 -7.30 -12.70 -2.42
CA ALA A 247 -7.89 -12.67 -1.09
C ALA A 247 -6.77 -12.73 -0.02
N PRO A 248 -6.34 -11.58 0.53
CA PRO A 248 -5.28 -11.52 1.54
C PRO A 248 -5.53 -12.42 2.76
N PRO A 249 -6.78 -12.57 3.28
CA PRO A 249 -7.05 -13.44 4.42
C PRO A 249 -6.69 -14.90 4.18
N THR A 250 -6.78 -15.40 2.96
CA THR A 250 -6.43 -16.77 2.59
C THR A 250 -5.06 -16.89 1.95
N GLY A 251 -4.55 -15.80 1.38
CA GLY A 251 -3.32 -15.78 0.58
C GLY A 251 -3.50 -16.31 -0.84
N LEU A 252 -4.74 -16.60 -1.25
CA LEU A 252 -5.05 -17.16 -2.57
C LEU A 252 -5.26 -16.05 -3.61
N ALA A 253 -4.60 -16.21 -4.75
CA ALA A 253 -4.85 -15.41 -5.94
C ALA A 253 -5.33 -16.33 -7.08
N THR A 254 -6.31 -15.86 -7.84
CA THR A 254 -6.77 -16.48 -9.08
C THR A 254 -6.48 -15.55 -10.23
N LEU A 255 -5.95 -16.08 -11.32
CA LEU A 255 -5.74 -15.35 -12.56
C LEU A 255 -6.46 -16.08 -13.70
N SER A 256 -6.99 -15.31 -14.64
CA SER A 256 -7.66 -15.84 -15.82
C SER A 256 -7.34 -15.02 -17.07
N GLY A 257 -7.58 -15.60 -18.24
CA GLY A 257 -7.32 -14.98 -19.54
C GLY A 257 -5.87 -15.16 -19.99
N GLY A 258 -5.57 -16.26 -20.68
CA GLY A 258 -4.24 -16.51 -21.26
C GLY A 258 -3.11 -16.52 -20.24
N VAL A 259 -3.28 -17.25 -19.14
CA VAL A 259 -2.35 -17.23 -18.03
C VAL A 259 -1.00 -17.82 -18.39
N ARG A 260 0.06 -17.10 -18.01
CA ARG A 260 1.46 -17.52 -18.17
C ARG A 260 2.17 -17.40 -16.83
N ILE A 261 2.76 -18.51 -16.38
CA ILE A 261 3.62 -18.56 -15.18
C ILE A 261 5.05 -18.77 -15.67
N THR A 262 5.97 -17.92 -15.23
CA THR A 262 7.40 -18.00 -15.54
C THR A 262 8.18 -18.09 -14.25
N ARG A 263 9.01 -19.13 -14.09
CA ARG A 263 9.91 -19.34 -12.95
C ARG A 263 11.28 -19.73 -13.49
N GLY A 264 12.25 -18.81 -13.42
CA GLY A 264 13.53 -18.96 -14.11
C GLY A 264 13.32 -19.22 -15.61
N ASP A 265 13.88 -20.29 -16.14
CA ASP A 265 13.75 -20.70 -17.55
C ASP A 265 12.48 -21.53 -17.83
N ASN A 266 11.73 -21.87 -16.79
CA ASN A 266 10.52 -22.68 -16.90
C ASN A 266 9.29 -21.83 -17.17
N GLN A 267 8.43 -22.27 -18.07
CA GLN A 267 7.20 -21.58 -18.42
C GLN A 267 6.03 -22.55 -18.49
N LEU A 268 4.92 -22.16 -17.85
CA LEU A 268 3.64 -22.86 -17.91
C LEU A 268 2.59 -21.92 -18.51
N ASN A 269 1.78 -22.42 -19.45
CA ASN A 269 0.73 -21.67 -20.10
C ASN A 269 -0.63 -22.38 -19.92
N GLY A 270 -1.67 -21.62 -19.62
CA GLY A 270 -3.04 -22.14 -19.41
C GLY A 270 -4.08 -21.04 -19.52
N GLN A 271 -5.31 -21.37 -19.14
CA GLN A 271 -6.42 -20.39 -19.17
C GLN A 271 -6.65 -19.77 -17.81
N GLU A 272 -6.40 -20.50 -16.75
CA GLU A 272 -6.61 -20.07 -15.39
C GLU A 272 -5.47 -20.59 -14.50
N ALA A 273 -5.08 -19.81 -13.49
CA ALA A 273 -4.15 -20.23 -12.46
C ALA A 273 -4.69 -19.89 -11.08
N ILE A 274 -4.41 -20.77 -10.14
CA ILE A 274 -4.60 -20.54 -8.70
C ILE A 274 -3.20 -20.48 -8.10
N VAL A 275 -2.87 -19.37 -7.47
CA VAL A 275 -1.57 -19.10 -6.85
C VAL A 275 -1.79 -18.92 -5.35
N ASP A 276 -1.14 -19.75 -4.57
CA ASP A 276 -1.06 -19.58 -3.12
C ASP A 276 0.22 -18.81 -2.79
N LEU A 277 0.06 -17.53 -2.46
CA LEU A 277 1.18 -16.63 -2.16
C LEU A 277 1.83 -16.92 -0.80
N ARG A 278 1.21 -17.75 0.05
CA ARG A 278 1.79 -18.15 1.34
C ARG A 278 2.71 -19.35 1.19
N SER A 279 2.25 -20.37 0.47
CA SER A 279 3.00 -21.59 0.26
C SER A 279 3.92 -21.55 -0.96
N GLY A 280 3.76 -20.55 -1.85
CA GLY A 280 4.48 -20.46 -3.12
C GLY A 280 4.06 -21.51 -4.15
N VAL A 281 2.87 -22.11 -3.99
CA VAL A 281 2.34 -23.13 -4.90
C VAL A 281 1.47 -22.47 -5.95
N SER A 282 1.85 -22.65 -7.21
CA SER A 282 1.07 -22.21 -8.37
C SER A 282 0.49 -23.39 -9.11
N ARG A 283 -0.82 -23.43 -9.26
CA ARG A 283 -1.55 -24.48 -9.98
C ARG A 283 -2.18 -23.89 -11.24
N LEU A 284 -1.86 -24.45 -12.38
CA LEU A 284 -2.52 -24.16 -13.65
C LEU A 284 -3.74 -25.06 -13.83
N VAL A 285 -4.87 -24.45 -14.16
CA VAL A 285 -6.13 -25.15 -14.40
C VAL A 285 -6.47 -25.07 -15.88
N SER A 286 -6.84 -26.21 -16.46
CA SER A 286 -7.28 -26.29 -17.85
C SER A 286 -8.77 -25.95 -17.95
N ALA A 287 -9.16 -25.15 -18.94
CA ALA A 287 -10.57 -25.05 -19.30
C ALA A 287 -11.06 -26.35 -19.98
N PRO A 288 -12.36 -26.63 -19.94
CA PRO A 288 -12.94 -27.78 -20.63
C PRO A 288 -12.50 -27.84 -22.11
N GLY A 289 -11.94 -28.97 -22.54
CA GLY A 289 -11.46 -29.18 -23.90
C GLY A 289 -10.08 -28.59 -24.25
N ARG A 290 -9.40 -27.94 -23.32
CA ARG A 290 -8.02 -27.41 -23.52
C ARG A 290 -7.01 -28.11 -22.61
N ARG A 291 -5.76 -28.18 -23.06
CA ARG A 291 -4.66 -28.76 -22.30
C ARG A 291 -3.76 -27.66 -21.76
N VAL A 292 -3.18 -27.90 -20.60
CA VAL A 292 -2.08 -27.08 -20.04
C VAL A 292 -0.81 -27.45 -20.78
N GLN A 293 0.03 -26.47 -21.09
CA GLN A 293 1.33 -26.68 -21.73
C GLN A 293 2.43 -26.18 -20.79
N GLY A 294 3.51 -26.95 -20.67
CA GLY A 294 4.68 -26.60 -19.87
C GLY A 294 5.96 -26.80 -20.66
N LEU A 295 6.86 -25.84 -20.60
CA LEU A 295 8.26 -25.96 -20.98
C LEU A 295 9.08 -26.02 -19.70
N ILE A 296 9.77 -27.13 -19.50
CA ILE A 296 10.66 -27.32 -18.35
C ILE A 296 12.06 -27.50 -18.89
N VAL A 297 12.94 -26.55 -18.58
CA VAL A 297 14.35 -26.60 -18.95
C VAL A 297 15.12 -27.19 -17.78
N GLN A 298 15.74 -28.36 -18.02
CA GLN A 298 16.68 -28.92 -17.05
C GLN A 298 17.96 -28.09 -17.12
N GLN A 299 18.32 -27.41 -16.05
CA GLN A 299 19.67 -26.90 -15.90
C GLN A 299 20.59 -28.12 -15.84
N GLN A 300 21.35 -28.38 -16.92
CA GLN A 300 22.48 -29.31 -16.85
C GLN A 300 23.41 -28.69 -15.79
N ALA A 301 23.60 -29.40 -14.69
CA ALA A 301 24.70 -29.09 -13.79
C ALA A 301 25.95 -29.03 -14.68
N GLU A 302 26.62 -27.87 -14.71
CA GLU A 302 27.93 -27.80 -15.35
C GLU A 302 28.72 -28.96 -14.80
N PRO A 303 29.33 -29.84 -15.71
CA PRO A 303 30.15 -30.90 -15.24
C PRO A 303 31.22 -30.24 -14.39
N ASN A 304 31.19 -30.54 -13.09
CA ASN A 304 32.20 -30.15 -12.14
C ASN A 304 33.55 -30.40 -12.86
N GLN A 305 34.19 -29.30 -13.32
CA GLN A 305 35.54 -29.42 -13.86
C GLN A 305 36.34 -30.05 -12.72
N ALA A 306 36.47 -31.36 -12.82
CA ALA A 306 37.33 -32.15 -11.94
C ALA A 306 38.64 -31.36 -11.88
N GLN A 307 38.95 -30.84 -10.72
CA GLN A 307 40.23 -30.21 -10.46
C GLN A 307 41.28 -31.14 -11.01
N VAL A 308 41.85 -30.76 -12.16
CA VAL A 308 43.05 -31.42 -12.68
C VAL A 308 44.07 -31.22 -11.56
N PRO A 309 44.57 -32.32 -10.93
CA PRO A 309 45.58 -32.19 -9.90
C PRO A 309 46.72 -31.39 -10.50
N PRO A 310 47.34 -30.42 -9.83
CA PRO A 310 48.45 -29.69 -10.37
C PRO A 310 49.54 -30.70 -10.77
N ALA A 311 49.94 -30.68 -12.05
CA ALA A 311 50.98 -31.53 -12.61
C ALA A 311 52.18 -31.51 -11.64
N GLY A 312 52.48 -32.70 -11.08
CA GLY A 312 53.55 -32.85 -10.13
C GLY A 312 54.87 -32.30 -10.70
N ARG A 313 55.57 -31.48 -9.93
CA ARG A 313 56.92 -31.04 -10.23
C ARG A 313 57.74 -32.25 -10.69
N PRO A 314 58.53 -32.16 -11.77
CA PRO A 314 59.46 -33.22 -12.16
C PRO A 314 60.39 -33.52 -10.98
N GLN A 315 60.36 -34.73 -10.47
CA GLN A 315 61.39 -35.21 -9.50
C GLN A 315 62.74 -35.20 -10.22
N PRO A 316 63.84 -34.72 -9.57
CA PRO A 316 65.17 -34.84 -10.14
C PRO A 316 65.54 -36.31 -10.24
N GLN A 317 65.81 -36.81 -11.46
CA GLN A 317 66.34 -38.12 -11.68
C GLN A 317 67.71 -38.28 -10.98
N PRO A 318 68.00 -39.38 -10.30
CA PRO A 318 69.32 -39.67 -9.75
C PRO A 318 70.34 -39.79 -10.90
N ARG A 319 71.39 -39.00 -10.86
CA ARG A 319 72.56 -39.08 -11.77
C ARG A 319 73.08 -40.45 -11.73
N GLN A 320 73.06 -41.19 -12.82
CA GLN A 320 73.83 -42.45 -13.05
C GLN A 320 75.32 -42.08 -12.97
N ALA A 321 76.01 -42.76 -12.07
CA ALA A 321 77.46 -42.70 -11.90
C ALA A 321 78.13 -43.22 -13.17
N LEU A 322 79.02 -42.44 -13.74
CA LEU A 322 79.91 -42.88 -14.82
C LEU A 322 80.83 -44.00 -14.32
N PRO A 323 81.13 -45.05 -15.09
CA PRO A 323 82.11 -46.04 -14.73
C PRO A 323 83.51 -45.44 -14.78
N PRO A 324 84.48 -46.02 -13.96
CA PRO A 324 85.80 -45.47 -13.89
C PRO A 324 86.63 -45.75 -15.12
N ALA A 325 87.43 -44.78 -15.58
CA ALA A 325 88.33 -44.85 -16.70
C ALA A 325 89.43 -45.87 -16.44
N ARG A 326 89.64 -46.74 -17.41
CA ARG A 326 90.75 -47.72 -17.44
C ARG A 326 92.07 -46.97 -17.55
N GLN A 327 92.94 -47.13 -16.56
CA GLN A 327 94.34 -46.77 -16.64
C GLN A 327 95.05 -47.71 -17.61
N GLU A 328 95.59 -47.15 -18.70
CA GLU A 328 96.62 -47.82 -19.49
C GLU A 328 98.00 -47.55 -18.86
N ALA A 329 98.73 -48.58 -18.63
CA ALA A 329 100.09 -48.56 -18.11
C ALA A 329 101.09 -48.26 -19.25
N PRO A 330 102.25 -47.70 -18.95
CA PRO A 330 103.22 -47.25 -19.94
C PRO A 330 104.15 -48.27 -20.40
N ARG A 331 104.65 -48.07 -21.64
CA ARG A 331 106.00 -48.41 -22.05
C ARG A 331 106.72 -47.18 -22.44
#